data_607306b2bec9c10d05c42aafbb40daeb
#
_entry.id   607306b2bec9c10d05c42aafbb40daeb
#
_cell.length_a   1.000
_cell.length_b   1.000
_cell.length_c   1.000
_cell.angle_alpha   90.00
_cell.angle_beta   90.00
_cell.angle_gamma   90.00
#
_symmetry.space_group_name_H-M   'P 1'
#
loop_
_entity.id
_entity.type
_entity.pdbx_description
1 polymer ?
#
loop_
_entity_poly.entity_id
_entity_poly.type
_entity_poly.pdbx_seq_one_letter_code
_entity_poly.pdbx_strand_id
1 'polypeptide(L)'
;VMLRMNAFSRIAMCGMIAGYNGAPTPMTNPALILVNRMKVEGFIVSEHMNLWPEALKELGTLVATGKLKYRETVAQGLENAPEAFLGLLKGRNFGKQLVKLI
;
A
#
# COMPACT_ATOMS: atom_id res chain seq x y z
N VAL A 1 10.25 -9.99 3.92
CA VAL A 1 10.75 -8.60 4.03
C VAL A 1 11.65 -8.48 5.26
N MET A 2 11.17 -8.75 6.49
CA MET A 2 11.90 -8.51 7.76
C MET A 2 13.29 -9.17 7.84
N LEU A 3 13.50 -10.36 7.26
CA LEU A 3 14.80 -11.03 7.20
C LEU A 3 15.90 -10.26 6.45
N ARG A 4 15.52 -9.28 5.62
CA ARG A 4 16.44 -8.49 4.80
C ARG A 4 16.53 -7.03 5.26
N MET A 5 15.99 -6.73 6.41
CA MET A 5 16.02 -5.38 6.97
C MET A 5 17.22 -5.16 7.85
N ASN A 6 17.77 -3.97 7.78
CA ASN A 6 18.89 -3.56 8.61
C ASN A 6 18.47 -3.40 10.07
N ALA A 7 19.45 -3.42 10.97
CA ALA A 7 19.20 -3.07 12.36
C ALA A 7 18.65 -1.64 12.48
N PHE A 8 17.77 -1.40 13.46
CA PHE A 8 17.08 -0.14 13.72
C PHE A 8 16.18 0.37 12.57
N SER A 9 15.83 -0.49 11.64
CA SER A 9 14.90 -0.14 10.56
C SER A 9 13.47 0.05 11.08
N ARG A 10 12.62 0.66 10.24
CA ARG A 10 11.24 0.99 10.59
C ARG A 10 10.28 0.39 9.58
N ILE A 11 9.15 -0.09 10.07
CA ILE A 11 8.02 -0.54 9.26
C ILE A 11 6.84 0.35 9.60
N ALA A 12 6.35 1.10 8.61
CA ALA A 12 5.10 1.84 8.72
C ALA A 12 3.94 0.95 8.23
N MET A 13 3.04 0.60 9.14
CA MET A 13 1.87 -0.24 8.85
C MET A 13 0.71 0.65 8.41
N CYS A 14 0.45 0.68 7.10
CA CYS A 14 -0.58 1.55 6.51
C CYS A 14 -1.89 0.81 6.20
N GLY A 15 -1.93 -0.52 6.27
CA GLY A 15 -3.12 -1.32 5.98
C GLY A 15 -2.83 -2.81 5.96
N MET A 16 -3.89 -3.60 5.99
CA MET A 16 -3.84 -5.06 6.06
C MET A 16 -4.90 -5.70 5.15
N ILE A 17 -5.08 -5.17 3.94
CA ILE A 17 -6.16 -5.56 3.01
C ILE A 17 -6.23 -7.06 2.72
N ALA A 18 -5.10 -7.76 2.76
CA ALA A 18 -5.05 -9.20 2.53
C ALA A 18 -5.86 -10.01 3.55
N GLY A 19 -6.11 -9.44 4.74
CA GLY A 19 -6.89 -10.08 5.80
C GLY A 19 -8.35 -9.64 5.90
N TYR A 20 -8.85 -8.72 5.04
CA TYR A 20 -10.19 -8.14 5.20
C TYR A 20 -11.34 -9.15 4.97
N ASN A 21 -11.14 -10.12 4.08
CA ASN A 21 -12.14 -11.15 3.75
C ASN A 21 -11.67 -12.57 4.07
N GLY A 22 -10.72 -12.73 4.96
CA GLY A 22 -10.16 -14.04 5.28
C GLY A 22 -9.57 -14.10 6.67
N ALA A 23 -8.79 -15.14 6.92
CA ALA A 23 -8.06 -15.25 8.18
C ALA A 23 -7.04 -14.12 8.33
N PRO A 24 -6.83 -13.58 9.55
CA PRO A 24 -5.81 -12.60 9.80
C PRO A 24 -4.44 -13.08 9.29
N THR A 25 -3.69 -12.18 8.65
CA THR A 25 -2.33 -12.50 8.21
C THR A 25 -1.40 -12.48 9.43
N PRO A 26 -0.87 -13.62 9.87
CA PRO A 26 -0.02 -13.66 11.05
C PRO A 26 1.35 -13.05 10.77
N MET A 27 1.94 -12.43 11.76
CA MET A 27 3.34 -12.05 11.72
C MET A 27 4.20 -13.30 11.98
N THR A 28 4.77 -13.87 10.94
CA THR A 28 5.43 -15.18 10.98
C THR A 28 6.68 -15.26 11.84
N ASN A 29 7.38 -14.15 12.04
CA ASN A 29 8.60 -14.14 12.86
C ASN A 29 8.78 -12.81 13.62
N PRO A 30 8.02 -12.58 14.69
CA PRO A 30 8.15 -11.37 15.49
C PRO A 30 9.49 -11.23 16.21
N ALA A 31 10.24 -12.33 16.41
CA ALA A 31 11.56 -12.30 17.03
C ALA A 31 12.56 -11.42 16.26
N LEU A 32 12.35 -11.25 14.94
CA LEU A 32 13.18 -10.36 14.14
C LEU A 32 13.08 -8.89 14.55
N ILE A 33 11.94 -8.47 15.12
CA ILE A 33 11.79 -7.11 15.67
C ILE A 33 12.78 -6.91 16.81
N LEU A 34 12.85 -7.88 17.72
CA LEU A 34 13.78 -7.85 18.85
C LEU A 34 15.24 -7.91 18.37
N VAL A 35 15.58 -8.92 17.58
CA VAL A 35 16.96 -9.18 17.14
C VAL A 35 17.55 -7.98 16.38
N ASN A 36 16.74 -7.38 15.47
CA ASN A 36 17.15 -6.23 14.69
C ASN A 36 16.77 -4.88 15.33
N ARG A 37 16.22 -4.88 16.54
CA ARG A 37 15.78 -3.65 17.25
C ARG A 37 14.94 -2.74 16.35
N MET A 38 13.99 -3.38 15.62
CA MET A 38 13.13 -2.70 14.64
C MET A 38 11.99 -1.97 15.35
N LYS A 39 11.50 -0.89 14.73
CA LYS A 39 10.25 -0.23 15.11
C LYS A 39 9.17 -0.60 14.10
N VAL A 40 8.04 -1.10 14.60
CA VAL A 40 6.84 -1.35 13.79
C VAL A 40 5.74 -0.46 14.34
N GLU A 41 5.19 0.42 13.51
CA GLU A 41 4.22 1.42 13.93
C GLU A 41 3.10 1.55 12.90
N GLY A 42 1.85 1.50 13.39
CA GLY A 42 0.67 1.77 12.58
C GLY A 42 0.40 3.27 12.48
N PHE A 43 -0.19 3.70 11.37
CA PHE A 43 -0.67 5.07 11.22
C PHE A 43 -1.85 5.14 10.25
N ILE A 44 -2.65 6.16 10.39
CA ILE A 44 -3.75 6.47 9.47
C ILE A 44 -3.39 7.78 8.75
N VAL A 45 -3.34 7.72 7.43
CA VAL A 45 -2.86 8.84 6.59
C VAL A 45 -3.66 10.13 6.79
N SER A 46 -4.96 10.04 7.10
CA SER A 46 -5.83 11.19 7.37
C SER A 46 -5.48 11.95 8.66
N GLU A 47 -4.71 11.37 9.55
CA GLU A 47 -4.23 12.04 10.77
C GLU A 47 -3.05 13.00 10.50
N HIS A 48 -2.49 12.96 9.28
CA HIS A 48 -1.31 13.73 8.85
C HIS A 48 -1.62 14.66 7.67
N MET A 49 -2.82 15.24 7.62
CA MET A 49 -3.28 16.09 6.51
C MET A 49 -2.40 17.34 6.28
N ASN A 50 -1.75 17.81 7.33
CA ASN A 50 -0.81 18.93 7.26
C ASN A 50 0.41 18.65 6.36
N LEU A 51 0.78 17.39 6.16
CA LEU A 51 1.90 16.97 5.31
C LEU A 51 1.51 16.80 3.84
N TRP A 52 0.21 16.74 3.53
CA TRP A 52 -0.28 16.41 2.20
C TRP A 52 0.18 17.39 1.10
N PRO A 53 0.12 18.71 1.29
CA PRO A 53 0.53 19.63 0.22
C PRO A 53 1.97 19.42 -0.22
N GLU A 54 2.88 19.23 0.72
CA GLU A 54 4.29 18.97 0.45
C GLU A 54 4.49 17.59 -0.19
N ALA A 55 3.88 16.55 0.40
CA ALA A 55 3.97 15.17 -0.11
C ALA A 55 3.43 15.04 -1.54
N LEU A 56 2.27 15.65 -1.85
CA LEU A 56 1.68 15.61 -3.19
C LEU A 56 2.55 16.36 -4.21
N LYS A 57 3.16 17.48 -3.82
CA LYS A 57 4.09 18.21 -4.68
C LYS A 57 5.33 17.38 -5.00
N GLU A 58 5.91 16.75 -4.00
CA GLU A 58 7.09 15.89 -4.18
C GLU A 58 6.76 14.67 -5.04
N LEU A 59 5.72 13.92 -4.70
CA LEU A 59 5.28 12.75 -5.45
C LEU A 59 4.91 13.08 -6.89
N GLY A 60 4.18 14.19 -7.12
CA GLY A 60 3.84 14.68 -8.47
C GLY A 60 5.09 14.99 -9.30
N THR A 61 6.08 15.63 -8.69
CA THR A 61 7.37 15.91 -9.34
C THR A 61 8.12 14.63 -9.70
N LEU A 62 8.15 13.65 -8.79
CA LEU A 62 8.80 12.37 -9.03
C LEU A 62 8.13 11.58 -10.15
N VAL A 63 6.79 11.61 -10.23
CA VAL A 63 6.02 10.99 -11.32
C VAL A 63 6.30 11.71 -12.63
N ALA A 64 6.19 13.04 -12.67
CA ALA A 64 6.41 13.84 -13.89
C ALA A 64 7.82 13.70 -14.47
N THR A 65 8.81 13.50 -13.61
CA THR A 65 10.21 13.28 -14.02
C THR A 65 10.57 11.80 -14.30
N GLY A 66 9.60 10.89 -14.17
CA GLY A 66 9.82 9.45 -14.37
C GLY A 66 10.67 8.76 -13.28
N LYS A 67 11.01 9.47 -12.23
CA LYS A 67 11.77 8.92 -11.08
C LYS A 67 10.93 7.98 -10.23
N LEU A 68 9.62 8.24 -10.10
CA LEU A 68 8.65 7.36 -9.48
C LEU A 68 7.82 6.68 -10.56
N LYS A 69 7.89 5.35 -10.62
CA LYS A 69 7.08 4.54 -11.53
C LYS A 69 5.89 3.95 -10.77
N TYR A 70 4.73 4.00 -11.37
CA TYR A 70 3.52 3.39 -10.85
C TYR A 70 2.86 2.52 -11.92
N ARG A 71 1.96 1.66 -11.51
CA ARG A 71 1.16 0.84 -12.42
C ARG A 71 -0.30 0.89 -12.03
N GLU A 72 -1.14 0.73 -13.05
CA GLU A 72 -2.59 0.77 -12.93
C GLU A 72 -3.21 -0.41 -13.67
N THR A 73 -4.28 -0.96 -13.11
CA THR A 73 -5.18 -1.89 -13.78
C THR A 73 -6.49 -1.17 -13.98
N VAL A 74 -6.94 -1.02 -15.23
CA VAL A 74 -8.12 -0.22 -15.58
C VAL A 74 -9.24 -1.13 -16.07
N ALA A 75 -10.36 -1.19 -15.34
CA ALA A 75 -11.61 -1.75 -15.84
C ALA A 75 -12.38 -0.66 -16.63
N GLN A 76 -13.04 -1.05 -17.73
CA GLN A 76 -13.80 -0.14 -18.58
C GLN A 76 -15.28 -0.22 -18.24
N GLY A 77 -15.93 0.93 -18.08
CA GLY A 77 -17.36 1.04 -17.79
C GLY A 77 -17.73 0.84 -16.31
N LEU A 78 -18.76 1.55 -15.88
CA LEU A 78 -19.25 1.49 -14.50
C LEU A 78 -19.78 0.11 -14.14
N GLU A 79 -20.34 -0.61 -15.11
CA GLU A 79 -20.87 -1.96 -14.96
C GLU A 79 -19.82 -2.98 -14.48
N ASN A 80 -18.55 -2.72 -14.75
CA ASN A 80 -17.43 -3.57 -14.33
C ASN A 80 -16.84 -3.20 -12.95
N ALA A 81 -17.35 -2.15 -12.31
CA ALA A 81 -16.87 -1.72 -10.99
C ALA A 81 -17.01 -2.79 -9.89
N PRO A 82 -18.15 -3.52 -9.78
CA PRO A 82 -18.29 -4.58 -8.78
C PRO A 82 -17.27 -5.70 -8.98
N GLU A 83 -17.03 -6.15 -10.22
CA GLU A 83 -16.06 -7.19 -10.50
C GLU A 83 -14.62 -6.72 -10.24
N ALA A 84 -14.29 -5.49 -10.63
CA ALA A 84 -12.99 -4.87 -10.34
C ALA A 84 -12.72 -4.79 -8.83
N PHE A 85 -13.73 -4.44 -8.02
CA PHE A 85 -13.63 -4.41 -6.57
C PHE A 85 -13.40 -5.81 -5.97
N LEU A 86 -14.18 -6.79 -6.40
CA LEU A 86 -13.99 -8.18 -5.96
C LEU A 86 -12.62 -8.73 -6.41
N GLY A 87 -12.15 -8.32 -7.58
CA GLY A 87 -10.84 -8.65 -8.10
C GLY A 87 -9.71 -8.09 -7.24
N LEU A 88 -9.85 -6.84 -6.75
CA LEU A 88 -8.92 -6.21 -5.82
C LEU A 88 -8.74 -7.04 -4.54
N LEU A 89 -9.83 -7.51 -3.95
CA LEU A 89 -9.79 -8.33 -2.73
C LEU A 89 -9.17 -9.72 -2.96
N LYS A 90 -9.11 -10.18 -4.21
CA LYS A 90 -8.50 -11.44 -4.63
C LYS A 90 -7.08 -11.26 -5.21
N GLY A 91 -6.55 -10.02 -5.20
CA GLY A 91 -5.22 -9.71 -5.72
C GLY A 91 -5.07 -9.88 -7.23
N ARG A 92 -6.15 -9.72 -8.02
CA ARG A 92 -6.12 -9.85 -9.48
C ARG A 92 -5.52 -8.64 -10.19
N ASN A 93 -5.56 -7.46 -9.55
CA ASN A 93 -4.99 -6.24 -10.09
C ASN A 93 -3.49 -6.18 -9.87
N PHE A 94 -2.81 -5.47 -10.76
CA PHE A 94 -1.41 -5.10 -10.58
C PHE A 94 -1.28 -3.58 -10.51
N GLY A 95 -0.85 -3.07 -9.36
CA GLY A 95 -0.85 -1.65 -9.05
C GLY A 95 -2.23 -1.14 -8.63
N LYS A 96 -2.54 0.12 -8.92
CA LYS A 96 -3.81 0.76 -8.56
C LYS A 96 -4.95 0.23 -9.42
N GLN A 97 -6.02 -0.29 -8.80
CA GLN A 97 -7.25 -0.61 -9.52
C GLN A 97 -8.06 0.66 -9.78
N LEU A 98 -8.39 0.89 -11.02
CA LEU A 98 -9.24 2.01 -11.48
C LEU A 98 -10.44 1.47 -12.27
N VAL A 99 -11.48 2.28 -12.34
CA VAL A 99 -12.63 2.08 -13.26
C VAL A 99 -12.76 3.34 -14.10
N LYS A 100 -12.62 3.19 -15.42
CA LYS A 100 -12.84 4.28 -16.37
C LYS A 100 -14.33 4.34 -16.69
N LEU A 101 -14.98 5.44 -16.40
CA LEU A 101 -16.44 5.59 -16.55
C LEU A 101 -16.87 5.95 -17.97
N ILE A 102 -16.00 6.60 -18.74
CA ILE A 102 -16.25 7.09 -20.11
C ILE A 102 -15.03 6.81 -20.99
#